data_579ddf8d53e1b837a24c5baae8142b9d
#
_entry.id   579ddf8d53e1b837a24c5baae8142b9d
#
_cell.length_a   1.000
_cell.length_b   1.000
_cell.length_c   1.000
_cell.angle_alpha   90.00
_cell.angle_beta   90.00
_cell.angle_gamma   90.00
#
_symmetry.space_group_name_H-M   'P 1'
#
loop_
_entity.id
_entity.type
_entity.pdbx_description
1 polymer ?
#
loop_
_entity_poly.entity_id
_entity_poly.type
_entity_poly.pdbx_seq_one_letter_code
_entity_poly.pdbx_strand_id
1 'polypeptide(L)'
;MEEKDQNCVDECKINMGKLIQMVSHQLKRRNVSPAANGELTNMQRNILGYILMNSIHRDVFQKELEEEFHIRKSTVTGILQLMEKNGFIAREPVPSDARQKKIVPTPKAEAYRGEVLAKIQKIEERLAKGIPEEDYFCTKGVLLQMLRTLKEEEKE
;
A
#
# COMPACT_ATOMS: atom_id res chain seq x y z
N MET A 1 33.94 23.76 4.36
CA MET A 1 33.59 22.96 5.55
C MET A 1 32.29 23.46 6.22
N GLU A 2 31.83 24.65 5.87
CA GLU A 2 30.61 25.26 6.46
C GLU A 2 29.26 24.91 5.78
N GLU A 3 29.25 24.50 4.52
CA GLU A 3 28.01 24.14 3.80
C GLU A 3 27.37 22.82 4.26
N LYS A 4 28.15 21.86 4.81
CA LYS A 4 27.63 20.60 5.32
C LYS A 4 26.91 20.73 6.68
N ASP A 5 27.34 21.67 7.51
CA ASP A 5 26.75 21.89 8.84
C ASP A 5 25.40 22.64 8.75
N GLN A 6 25.24 23.54 7.76
CA GLN A 6 24.01 24.30 7.58
C GLN A 6 22.85 23.42 7.10
N ASN A 7 23.13 22.44 6.26
CA ASN A 7 22.13 21.47 5.77
C ASN A 7 21.64 20.53 6.90
N CYS A 8 22.53 20.14 7.80
CA CYS A 8 22.16 19.29 8.95
C CYS A 8 21.29 20.01 9.98
N VAL A 9 21.48 21.30 10.18
CA VAL A 9 20.70 22.13 11.14
C VAL A 9 19.26 22.37 10.62
N ASP A 10 19.05 22.50 9.31
CA ASP A 10 17.73 22.63 8.73
C ASP A 10 16.96 21.29 8.68
N GLU A 11 17.65 20.18 8.50
CA GLU A 11 17.06 18.83 8.58
C GLU A 11 16.56 18.49 9.99
N CYS A 12 17.27 18.91 11.05
CA CYS A 12 16.85 18.72 12.44
C CYS A 12 15.59 19.53 12.82
N LYS A 13 15.21 20.54 12.04
CA LYS A 13 14.00 21.35 12.28
C LYS A 13 12.73 20.75 11.70
N ILE A 14 12.86 19.72 10.84
CA ILE A 14 11.69 19.06 10.24
C ILE A 14 11.05 18.15 11.30
N ASN A 15 9.79 18.41 11.64
CA ASN A 15 9.07 17.52 12.55
C ASN A 15 8.80 16.17 11.90
N MET A 16 8.65 15.12 12.73
CA MET A 16 8.47 13.74 12.31
C MET A 16 7.29 13.56 11.35
N GLY A 17 6.15 14.19 11.64
CA GLY A 17 4.96 14.08 10.77
C GLY A 17 5.22 14.63 9.37
N LYS A 18 5.94 15.75 9.25
CA LYS A 18 6.34 16.30 7.95
C LYS A 18 7.30 15.38 7.21
N LEU A 19 8.27 14.80 7.92
CA LEU A 19 9.23 13.87 7.33
C LEU A 19 8.54 12.62 6.78
N ILE A 20 7.62 12.03 7.53
CA ILE A 20 6.82 10.88 7.11
C ILE A 20 6.00 11.22 5.85
N GLN A 21 5.37 12.40 5.81
CA GLN A 21 4.64 12.85 4.62
C GLN A 21 5.55 13.00 3.39
N MET A 22 6.75 13.56 3.57
CA MET A 22 7.72 13.72 2.49
C MET A 22 8.17 12.37 1.93
N VAL A 23 8.50 11.40 2.81
CA VAL A 23 8.86 10.04 2.40
C VAL A 23 7.70 9.38 1.65
N SER A 24 6.49 9.44 2.20
CA SER A 24 5.28 8.90 1.56
C SER A 24 5.05 9.50 0.16
N HIS A 25 5.20 10.82 0.03
CA HIS A 25 5.05 11.50 -1.26
C HIS A 25 6.10 11.05 -2.28
N GLN A 26 7.36 10.90 -1.88
CA GLN A 26 8.43 10.41 -2.76
C GLN A 26 8.18 8.96 -3.21
N LEU A 27 7.71 8.10 -2.31
CA LEU A 27 7.33 6.73 -2.63
C LEU A 27 6.17 6.70 -3.65
N LYS A 28 5.13 7.52 -3.46
CA LYS A 28 3.99 7.61 -4.38
C LYS A 28 4.42 8.05 -5.78
N ARG A 29 5.26 9.08 -5.89
CA ARG A 29 5.77 9.58 -7.19
C ARG A 29 6.55 8.52 -7.95
N ARG A 30 7.34 7.71 -7.26
CA ARG A 30 8.20 6.67 -7.87
C ARG A 30 7.45 5.37 -8.16
N ASN A 31 6.27 5.19 -7.58
CA ASN A 31 5.42 4.00 -7.75
C ASN A 31 4.51 4.06 -8.99
N VAL A 32 4.62 5.11 -9.82
CA VAL A 32 3.96 5.15 -11.12
C VAL A 32 4.68 4.17 -12.04
N SER A 33 4.21 2.92 -12.07
CA SER A 33 4.64 1.98 -13.10
C SER A 33 4.02 2.41 -14.42
N PRO A 34 4.79 2.55 -15.50
CA PRO A 34 4.20 2.63 -16.83
C PRO A 34 3.30 1.41 -17.02
N ALA A 35 2.14 1.63 -17.62
CA ALA A 35 1.16 0.58 -17.86
C ALA A 35 1.80 -0.50 -18.74
N ALA A 36 2.26 -1.60 -18.15
CA ALA A 36 2.97 -2.62 -18.91
C ALA A 36 2.10 -3.19 -20.04
N ASN A 37 0.77 -3.27 -19.90
CA ASN A 37 -0.12 -3.82 -20.93
C ASN A 37 -1.47 -3.09 -21.08
N GLY A 38 -1.66 -1.92 -20.49
CA GLY A 38 -2.90 -1.13 -20.68
C GLY A 38 -4.18 -1.70 -20.03
N GLU A 39 -4.14 -2.92 -19.49
CA GLU A 39 -5.33 -3.59 -18.93
C GLU A 39 -5.80 -3.02 -17.59
N LEU A 40 -4.89 -2.46 -16.79
CA LEU A 40 -5.19 -1.92 -15.46
C LEU A 40 -4.66 -0.51 -15.31
N THR A 41 -5.45 0.36 -14.71
CA THR A 41 -5.00 1.68 -14.25
C THR A 41 -4.06 1.54 -13.05
N ASN A 42 -3.31 2.59 -12.72
CA ASN A 42 -2.42 2.58 -11.54
C ASN A 42 -3.17 2.29 -10.24
N MET A 43 -4.39 2.83 -10.08
CA MET A 43 -5.20 2.57 -8.90
C MET A 43 -5.65 1.10 -8.85
N GLN A 44 -6.11 0.55 -9.97
CA GLN A 44 -6.49 -0.87 -10.04
C GLN A 44 -5.31 -1.80 -9.72
N ARG A 45 -4.09 -1.48 -10.17
CA ARG A 45 -2.89 -2.26 -9.83
C ARG A 45 -2.55 -2.20 -8.35
N ASN A 46 -2.68 -1.02 -7.74
CA ASN A 46 -2.43 -0.89 -6.31
C ASN A 46 -3.46 -1.70 -5.51
N ILE A 47 -4.73 -1.62 -5.87
CA ILE A 47 -5.81 -2.42 -5.27
C ILE A 47 -5.57 -3.91 -5.49
N LEU A 48 -5.21 -4.33 -6.71
CA LEU A 48 -4.88 -5.72 -7.01
C LEU A 48 -3.69 -6.20 -6.19
N GLY A 49 -2.65 -5.40 -6.06
CA GLY A 49 -1.49 -5.71 -5.20
C GLY A 49 -1.90 -5.93 -3.75
N TYR A 50 -2.76 -5.07 -3.20
CA TYR A 50 -3.29 -5.22 -1.85
C TYR A 50 -4.09 -6.53 -1.71
N ILE A 51 -4.98 -6.84 -2.64
CA ILE A 51 -5.78 -8.06 -2.65
C ILE A 51 -4.86 -9.29 -2.71
N LEU A 52 -3.93 -9.33 -3.65
CA LEU A 52 -2.98 -10.44 -3.82
C LEU A 52 -2.15 -10.71 -2.56
N MET A 53 -1.70 -9.66 -1.86
CA MET A 53 -0.86 -9.82 -0.68
C MET A 53 -1.64 -10.26 0.56
N ASN A 54 -2.88 -9.77 0.72
CA ASN A 54 -3.66 -10.02 1.93
C ASN A 54 -4.52 -11.29 1.83
N SER A 55 -5.01 -11.65 0.64
CA SER A 55 -5.91 -12.79 0.43
C SER A 55 -5.27 -14.16 0.76
N ILE A 56 -3.94 -14.22 0.89
CA ILE A 56 -3.22 -15.44 1.31
C ILE A 56 -3.50 -15.77 2.79
N HIS A 57 -3.69 -14.73 3.60
CA HIS A 57 -3.73 -14.86 5.06
C HIS A 57 -5.12 -14.67 5.65
N ARG A 58 -6.01 -13.98 4.93
CA ARG A 58 -7.34 -13.61 5.41
C ARG A 58 -8.27 -13.21 4.28
N ASP A 59 -9.57 -13.21 4.55
CA ASP A 59 -10.56 -12.65 3.63
C ASP A 59 -10.37 -11.12 3.49
N VAL A 60 -10.51 -10.61 2.28
CA VAL A 60 -10.41 -9.17 1.95
C VAL A 60 -11.80 -8.64 1.59
N PHE A 61 -12.15 -7.48 2.16
CA PHE A 61 -13.44 -6.83 1.97
C PHE A 61 -13.31 -5.44 1.36
N GLN A 62 -14.37 -4.99 0.69
CA GLN A 62 -14.39 -3.67 0.07
C GLN A 62 -14.11 -2.54 1.07
N LYS A 63 -14.64 -2.61 2.30
CA LYS A 63 -14.46 -1.60 3.33
C LYS A 63 -12.97 -1.35 3.66
N GLU A 64 -12.18 -2.40 3.69
CA GLU A 64 -10.74 -2.29 3.91
C GLU A 64 -10.03 -1.51 2.79
N LEU A 65 -10.48 -1.69 1.54
CA LEU A 65 -9.94 -0.94 0.41
C LEU A 65 -10.32 0.55 0.47
N GLU A 66 -11.52 0.86 0.96
CA GLU A 66 -11.95 2.24 1.21
C GLU A 66 -11.04 2.93 2.23
N GLU A 67 -10.73 2.24 3.33
CA GLU A 67 -9.86 2.72 4.40
C GLU A 67 -8.39 2.80 3.96
N GLU A 68 -7.85 1.75 3.36
CA GLU A 68 -6.44 1.68 2.94
C GLU A 68 -6.07 2.73 1.90
N PHE A 69 -6.94 2.93 0.91
CA PHE A 69 -6.68 3.86 -0.21
C PHE A 69 -7.28 5.25 0.01
N HIS A 70 -7.97 5.49 1.13
CA HIS A 70 -8.66 6.75 1.45
C HIS A 70 -9.59 7.22 0.30
N ILE A 71 -10.36 6.29 -0.27
CA ILE A 71 -11.28 6.57 -1.37
C ILE A 71 -12.72 6.22 -1.00
N ARG A 72 -13.66 6.95 -1.63
CA ARG A 72 -15.09 6.81 -1.34
C ARG A 72 -15.61 5.44 -1.77
N LYS A 73 -16.58 4.92 -1.04
CA LYS A 73 -17.29 3.66 -1.31
C LYS A 73 -17.74 3.53 -2.78
N SER A 74 -18.34 4.59 -3.34
CA SER A 74 -18.80 4.58 -4.74
C SER A 74 -17.66 4.38 -5.74
N THR A 75 -16.50 5.01 -5.48
CA THR A 75 -15.30 4.88 -6.32
C THR A 75 -14.73 3.46 -6.25
N VAL A 76 -14.59 2.90 -5.04
CA VAL A 76 -14.13 1.50 -4.86
C VAL A 76 -15.09 0.53 -5.55
N THR A 77 -16.41 0.74 -5.38
CA THR A 77 -17.43 -0.09 -6.03
C THR A 77 -17.26 -0.11 -7.54
N GLY A 78 -17.09 1.07 -8.17
CA GLY A 78 -16.88 1.15 -9.61
C GLY A 78 -15.59 0.48 -10.07
N ILE A 79 -14.50 0.67 -9.33
CA ILE A 79 -13.21 0.02 -9.62
C ILE A 79 -13.35 -1.50 -9.54
N LEU A 80 -13.93 -2.02 -8.45
CA LEU A 80 -14.09 -3.45 -8.26
C LEU A 80 -15.04 -4.09 -9.29
N GLN A 81 -16.11 -3.41 -9.69
CA GLN A 81 -17.00 -3.88 -10.76
C GLN A 81 -16.23 -4.03 -12.09
N LEU A 82 -15.37 -3.06 -12.42
CA LEU A 82 -14.59 -3.12 -13.64
C LEU A 82 -13.51 -4.22 -13.57
N MET A 83 -12.86 -4.40 -12.42
CA MET A 83 -11.88 -5.47 -12.21
C MET A 83 -12.52 -6.85 -12.27
N GLU A 84 -13.73 -7.00 -11.75
CA GLU A 84 -14.53 -8.23 -11.82
C GLU A 84 -14.95 -8.52 -13.26
N LYS A 85 -15.47 -7.52 -13.98
CA LYS A 85 -15.80 -7.63 -15.41
C LYS A 85 -14.60 -8.03 -16.26
N ASN A 86 -13.42 -7.53 -15.96
CA ASN A 86 -12.18 -7.85 -16.67
C ASN A 86 -11.52 -9.15 -16.19
N GLY A 87 -12.15 -9.88 -15.25
CA GLY A 87 -11.72 -11.21 -14.83
C GLY A 87 -10.52 -11.20 -13.87
N PHE A 88 -10.21 -10.10 -13.17
CA PHE A 88 -9.12 -10.04 -12.19
C PHE A 88 -9.54 -10.49 -10.80
N ILE A 89 -10.78 -10.26 -10.44
CA ILE A 89 -11.32 -10.63 -9.13
C ILE A 89 -12.68 -11.31 -9.27
N ALA A 90 -13.07 -12.04 -8.25
CA ALA A 90 -14.42 -12.52 -8.02
C ALA A 90 -14.93 -12.04 -6.65
N ARG A 91 -16.25 -11.96 -6.50
CA ARG A 91 -16.90 -11.66 -5.23
C ARG A 91 -17.65 -12.88 -4.75
N GLU A 92 -17.26 -13.42 -3.62
CA GLU A 92 -17.86 -14.62 -3.03
C GLU A 92 -18.61 -14.28 -1.74
N PRO A 93 -19.79 -14.87 -1.50
CA PRO A 93 -20.48 -14.70 -0.24
C PRO A 93 -19.68 -15.33 0.90
N VAL A 94 -19.74 -14.72 2.08
CA VAL A 94 -19.13 -15.28 3.28
C VAL A 94 -20.14 -16.23 3.94
N PRO A 95 -19.74 -17.45 4.33
CA PRO A 95 -20.67 -18.41 4.93
C PRO A 95 -21.38 -17.93 6.19
N SER A 96 -20.74 -17.03 6.96
CA SER A 96 -21.27 -16.47 8.21
C SER A 96 -22.23 -15.28 7.99
N ASP A 97 -22.14 -14.59 6.85
CA ASP A 97 -22.99 -13.45 6.52
C ASP A 97 -23.12 -13.27 4.99
N ALA A 98 -24.24 -13.72 4.44
CA ALA A 98 -24.52 -13.64 3.01
C ALA A 98 -24.61 -12.19 2.46
N ARG A 99 -24.72 -11.18 3.34
CA ARG A 99 -24.71 -9.76 2.95
C ARG A 99 -23.31 -9.24 2.67
N GLN A 100 -22.28 -9.88 3.23
CA GLN A 100 -20.90 -9.54 2.98
C GLN A 100 -20.35 -10.41 1.86
N LYS A 101 -19.60 -9.77 0.96
CA LYS A 101 -18.88 -10.46 -0.10
C LYS A 101 -17.39 -10.22 0.07
N LYS A 102 -16.64 -11.30 0.19
CA LYS A 102 -15.19 -11.25 0.13
C LYS A 102 -14.70 -11.10 -1.30
N ILE A 103 -13.55 -10.49 -1.47
CA ILE A 103 -12.90 -10.27 -2.76
C ILE A 103 -11.80 -11.31 -2.91
N VAL A 104 -11.88 -12.11 -3.96
CA VAL A 104 -10.95 -13.21 -4.23
C VAL A 104 -10.23 -12.93 -5.55
N PRO A 105 -8.89 -13.02 -5.62
CA PRO A 105 -8.16 -12.92 -6.86
C PRO A 105 -8.41 -14.14 -7.74
N THR A 106 -8.53 -13.94 -9.04
CA THR A 106 -8.66 -15.02 -10.03
C THR A 106 -7.28 -15.56 -10.44
N PRO A 107 -7.19 -16.70 -11.15
CA PRO A 107 -5.93 -17.17 -11.74
C PRO A 107 -5.26 -16.13 -12.66
N LYS A 108 -6.05 -15.30 -13.38
CA LYS A 108 -5.53 -14.17 -14.16
C LYS A 108 -4.81 -13.15 -13.28
N ALA A 109 -5.37 -12.82 -12.13
CA ALA A 109 -4.75 -11.92 -11.15
C ALA A 109 -3.49 -12.52 -10.53
N GLU A 110 -3.50 -13.82 -10.24
CA GLU A 110 -2.34 -14.52 -9.65
C GLU A 110 -1.09 -14.43 -10.54
N ALA A 111 -1.24 -14.33 -11.85
CA ALA A 111 -0.12 -14.11 -12.77
C ALA A 111 0.64 -12.80 -12.49
N TYR A 112 0.00 -11.80 -11.86
CA TYR A 112 0.62 -10.53 -11.47
C TYR A 112 1.35 -10.58 -10.13
N ARG A 113 1.21 -11.64 -9.35
CA ARG A 113 1.81 -11.75 -8.00
C ARG A 113 3.33 -11.58 -8.04
N GLY A 114 4.01 -12.18 -8.99
CA GLY A 114 5.46 -12.03 -9.15
C GLY A 114 5.87 -10.57 -9.39
N GLU A 115 5.14 -9.85 -10.23
CA GLU A 115 5.38 -8.42 -10.50
C GLU A 115 5.16 -7.57 -9.23
N VAL A 116 4.09 -7.85 -8.48
CA VAL A 116 3.79 -7.16 -7.21
C VAL A 116 4.90 -7.38 -6.19
N LEU A 117 5.35 -8.61 -6.00
CA LEU A 117 6.44 -8.96 -5.08
C LEU A 117 7.76 -8.29 -5.49
N ALA A 118 8.11 -8.33 -6.77
CA ALA A 118 9.31 -7.68 -7.28
C ALA A 118 9.28 -6.16 -7.07
N LYS A 119 8.11 -5.53 -7.23
CA LYS A 119 7.93 -4.11 -6.97
C LYS A 119 8.14 -3.77 -5.48
N ILE A 120 7.56 -4.57 -4.58
CA ILE A 120 7.74 -4.40 -3.13
C ILE A 120 9.22 -4.53 -2.77
N GLN A 121 9.88 -5.59 -3.23
CA GLN A 121 11.29 -5.82 -2.97
C GLN A 121 12.16 -4.66 -3.45
N LYS A 122 11.91 -4.15 -4.64
CA LYS A 122 12.64 -2.99 -5.18
C LYS A 122 12.46 -1.72 -4.36
N ILE A 123 11.31 -1.53 -3.74
CA ILE A 123 11.05 -0.41 -2.82
C ILE A 123 11.83 -0.61 -1.52
N GLU A 124 11.76 -1.81 -0.93
CA GLU A 124 12.50 -2.15 0.30
C GLU A 124 14.02 -1.96 0.10
N GLU A 125 14.59 -2.46 -0.99
CA GLU A 125 16.01 -2.30 -1.34
C GLU A 125 16.41 -0.81 -1.45
N ARG A 126 15.55 0.01 -2.03
CA ARG A 126 15.81 1.46 -2.16
C ARG A 126 15.74 2.18 -0.82
N LEU A 127 14.77 1.82 0.02
CA LEU A 127 14.63 2.40 1.36
C LEU A 127 15.79 2.01 2.28
N ALA A 128 16.26 0.78 2.18
CA ALA A 128 17.36 0.27 2.98
C ALA A 128 18.75 0.75 2.51
N LYS A 129 18.84 1.32 1.30
CA LYS A 129 20.13 1.67 0.69
C LYS A 129 20.94 2.64 1.56
N GLY A 130 22.11 2.20 2.01
CA GLY A 130 23.03 3.01 2.82
C GLY A 130 22.67 3.08 4.30
N ILE A 131 21.67 2.32 4.74
CA ILE A 131 21.23 2.22 6.14
C ILE A 131 21.70 0.86 6.68
N PRO A 132 22.35 0.81 7.87
CA PRO A 132 22.63 -0.45 8.53
C PRO A 132 21.37 -1.27 8.78
N GLU A 133 21.44 -2.58 8.67
CA GLU A 133 20.28 -3.46 8.77
C GLU A 133 19.54 -3.32 10.11
N GLU A 134 20.30 -3.20 11.20
CA GLU A 134 19.77 -2.99 12.55
C GLU A 134 18.96 -1.69 12.65
N ASP A 135 19.47 -0.57 12.11
CA ASP A 135 18.81 0.73 12.11
C ASP A 135 17.55 0.70 11.24
N TYR A 136 17.59 -0.01 10.12
CA TYR A 136 16.43 -0.18 9.25
C TYR A 136 15.28 -0.90 9.96
N PHE A 137 15.57 -2.03 10.62
CA PHE A 137 14.57 -2.79 11.37
C PHE A 137 14.07 -2.03 12.61
N CYS A 138 14.95 -1.32 13.31
CA CYS A 138 14.57 -0.46 14.42
C CYS A 138 13.58 0.63 13.96
N THR A 139 13.91 1.33 12.88
CA THR A 139 13.06 2.38 12.29
C THR A 139 11.69 1.82 11.89
N LYS A 140 11.66 0.65 11.25
CA LYS A 140 10.41 -0.04 10.89
C LYS A 140 9.56 -0.34 12.12
N GLY A 141 10.16 -0.79 13.21
CA GLY A 141 9.47 -1.04 14.48
C GLY A 141 8.87 0.23 15.09
N VAL A 142 9.62 1.33 15.08
CA VAL A 142 9.16 2.64 15.56
C VAL A 142 7.99 3.16 14.73
N LEU A 143 8.08 3.09 13.39
CA LEU A 143 7.00 3.52 12.51
C LEU A 143 5.71 2.69 12.70
N LEU A 144 5.85 1.38 12.94
CA LEU A 144 4.71 0.52 13.28
C LEU A 144 4.06 0.92 14.61
N GLN A 145 4.85 1.29 15.61
CA GLN A 145 4.32 1.77 16.89
C GLN A 145 3.56 3.10 16.72
N MET A 146 4.13 4.05 15.97
CA MET A 146 3.47 5.32 15.64
C MET A 146 2.12 5.09 14.94
N LEU A 147 2.09 4.16 13.97
CA LEU A 147 0.88 3.81 13.25
C LEU A 147 -0.20 3.20 14.18
N ARG A 148 0.18 2.37 15.15
CA ARG A 148 -0.75 1.80 16.13
C ARG A 148 -1.36 2.90 17.00
N THR A 149 -0.54 3.78 17.55
CA THR A 149 -0.99 4.91 18.38
C THR A 149 -2.03 5.76 17.65
N LEU A 150 -1.76 6.16 16.41
CA LEU A 150 -2.69 6.97 15.60
C LEU A 150 -4.01 6.23 15.30
N LYS A 151 -3.97 4.92 15.08
CA LYS A 151 -5.19 4.11 14.85
C LYS A 151 -6.03 3.89 16.12
N GLU A 152 -5.43 3.96 17.29
CA GLU A 152 -6.14 3.87 18.56
C GLU A 152 -6.91 5.16 18.84
N GLU A 153 -6.30 6.32 18.57
CA GLU A 153 -6.94 7.65 18.70
C GLU A 153 -8.16 7.85 17.77
N GLU A 154 -8.19 7.19 16.58
CA GLU A 154 -9.35 7.26 15.67
C GLU A 154 -10.59 6.49 16.18
N LYS A 155 -10.47 5.70 17.23
CA LYS A 155 -11.56 4.89 17.79
C LYS A 155 -12.22 5.51 19.03
N GLU A 156 -11.65 6.59 19.55
CA GLU A 156 -12.21 7.38 20.65
C GLU A 156 -13.09 8.53 20.11
#